data_2163259ab2b5f5eb75a50cff3f89251b
#
_entry.id   2163259ab2b5f5eb75a50cff3f89251b
#
_cell.length_a   1.000
_cell.length_b   1.000
_cell.length_c   1.000
_cell.angle_alpha   90.00
_cell.angle_beta   90.00
_cell.angle_gamma   90.00
#
_symmetry.space_group_name_H-M   'P 1'
#
loop_
_entity.id
_entity.type
_entity.pdbx_description
1 polymer ?
#
loop_
_entity_poly.entity_id
_entity_poly.type
_entity_poly.pdbx_seq_one_letter_code
_entity_poly.pdbx_strand_id
1 'polypeptide(L)'
;MQRKVLALMIPALLMAGAAHAAEIYNKDGNKLDLYGKVDGLHYFSDDASKDGDQTYMRLGFKGETQINDMMTGFAQWEYNIQANNTEGSDNQSWTRLAFAGVKVGDYGSFDYGRNYGVLYDVEGWTDMLPEFGGDSYTYADNFMTGRANGVATYRNTDFFGLVQGLNFAVQYQGNNEDASNNQEGTNNGRDVRHENGDGYGLSATYDFGMGFSAGAAYASSDRTNDQVSAGTGAASQYAGGDKADAWTAGLKYDANNIYLAAMYSETRNMTPYGSTDSQDGGGIANKTQNFEVTAQYQFDFGLRPAISYLQSKGK
;
A
#
# COMPACT_ATOMS: atom_id res chain seq x y z
N MET A 1 -20.62 20.36 -4.50
CA MET A 1 -21.66 19.31 -4.59
C MET A 1 -21.00 17.98 -4.26
N GLN A 2 -21.35 17.36 -3.15
CA GLN A 2 -20.83 16.02 -2.85
C GLN A 2 -21.51 15.02 -3.79
N ARG A 3 -20.74 14.43 -4.68
CA ARG A 3 -21.22 13.33 -5.52
C ARG A 3 -21.28 12.07 -4.66
N LYS A 4 -22.47 11.52 -4.48
CA LYS A 4 -22.66 10.25 -3.78
C LYS A 4 -22.37 9.13 -4.78
N VAL A 5 -21.27 8.42 -4.59
CA VAL A 5 -21.02 7.15 -5.28
C VAL A 5 -21.69 6.06 -4.46
N LEU A 6 -22.72 5.43 -5.00
CA LEU A 6 -23.34 4.26 -4.41
C LEU A 6 -22.80 3.02 -5.13
N ALA A 7 -21.86 2.32 -4.51
CA ALA A 7 -21.43 1.02 -4.99
C ALA A 7 -22.32 -0.07 -4.42
N LEU A 8 -23.05 -0.76 -5.28
CA LEU A 8 -23.78 -1.96 -4.92
C LEU A 8 -22.89 -3.17 -5.26
N MET A 9 -22.26 -3.75 -4.25
CA MET A 9 -21.62 -5.05 -4.42
C MET A 9 -22.71 -6.11 -4.53
N ILE A 10 -22.80 -6.78 -5.65
CA ILE A 10 -23.48 -8.07 -5.73
C ILE A 10 -22.57 -9.02 -4.94
N PRO A 11 -23.00 -9.56 -3.79
CA PRO A 11 -22.20 -10.57 -3.13
C PRO A 11 -22.23 -11.80 -4.03
N ALA A 12 -21.17 -11.99 -4.84
CA ALA A 12 -20.81 -13.33 -5.18
C ALA A 12 -20.64 -14.02 -3.83
N LEU A 13 -21.39 -15.09 -3.59
CA LEU A 13 -21.28 -15.93 -2.41
C LEU A 13 -19.89 -16.60 -2.44
N LEU A 14 -18.89 -15.80 -2.15
CA LEU A 14 -17.56 -16.30 -1.86
C LEU A 14 -17.57 -16.51 -0.36
N MET A 15 -17.54 -17.79 0.01
CA MET A 15 -17.17 -18.18 1.35
C MET A 15 -15.93 -17.35 1.72
N ALA A 16 -16.08 -16.45 2.69
CA ALA A 16 -14.97 -15.77 3.32
C ALA A 16 -14.21 -16.78 4.21
N GLY A 17 -13.74 -17.85 3.58
CA GLY A 17 -12.60 -18.58 4.08
C GLY A 17 -11.41 -17.66 3.88
N ALA A 18 -10.61 -17.47 4.92
CA ALA A 18 -9.31 -16.84 4.77
C ALA A 18 -8.71 -17.36 3.46
N ALA A 19 -8.31 -16.45 2.55
CA ALA A 19 -7.67 -16.84 1.31
C ALA A 19 -6.30 -17.44 1.66
N HIS A 20 -6.33 -18.73 2.03
CA HIS A 20 -5.13 -19.50 2.27
C HIS A 20 -4.48 -19.69 0.91
N ALA A 21 -3.23 -19.24 0.78
CA ALA A 21 -2.40 -19.60 -0.35
C ALA A 21 -2.41 -21.14 -0.46
N ALA A 22 -2.63 -21.64 -1.67
CA ALA A 22 -2.52 -23.06 -1.92
C ALA A 22 -1.03 -23.43 -1.95
N GLU A 23 -0.61 -24.28 -1.03
CA GLU A 23 0.73 -24.85 -1.05
C GLU A 23 0.85 -25.77 -2.26
N ILE A 24 1.68 -25.39 -3.24
CA ILE A 24 1.92 -26.20 -4.47
C ILE A 24 3.13 -27.10 -4.31
N TYR A 25 4.09 -26.68 -3.48
CA TYR A 25 5.31 -27.42 -3.23
C TYR A 25 5.81 -27.15 -1.83
N ASN A 26 6.18 -28.20 -1.10
CA ASN A 26 6.83 -28.10 0.22
C ASN A 26 7.68 -29.36 0.45
N LYS A 27 8.96 -29.27 0.11
CA LYS A 27 9.89 -30.38 0.24
C LYS A 27 11.33 -29.89 0.35
N ASP A 28 12.11 -30.58 1.15
CA ASP A 28 13.57 -30.37 1.29
C ASP A 28 13.93 -28.90 1.64
N GLY A 29 13.13 -28.27 2.54
CA GLY A 29 13.33 -26.88 2.95
C GLY A 29 12.89 -25.84 1.91
N ASN A 30 12.25 -26.25 0.81
CA ASN A 30 11.72 -25.35 -0.19
C ASN A 30 10.19 -25.37 -0.15
N LYS A 31 9.60 -24.19 -0.19
CA LYS A 31 8.15 -23.98 -0.19
C LYS A 31 7.73 -23.03 -1.29
N LEU A 32 6.63 -23.34 -1.98
CA LEU A 32 6.01 -22.47 -2.95
C LEU A 32 4.50 -22.49 -2.76
N ASP A 33 3.94 -21.32 -2.51
CA ASP A 33 2.52 -21.08 -2.37
C ASP A 33 1.99 -20.26 -3.56
N LEU A 34 0.84 -20.65 -4.08
CA LEU A 34 0.06 -19.88 -5.04
C LEU A 34 -1.11 -19.23 -4.33
N TYR A 35 -1.34 -17.96 -4.58
CA TYR A 35 -2.51 -17.23 -4.06
C TYR A 35 -3.09 -16.30 -5.12
N GLY A 36 -4.32 -15.84 -4.89
CA GLY A 36 -4.96 -14.89 -5.78
C GLY A 36 -6.44 -14.76 -5.49
N LYS A 37 -7.09 -13.91 -6.28
CA LYS A 37 -8.52 -13.67 -6.21
C LYS A 37 -9.04 -13.24 -7.57
N VAL A 38 -10.34 -13.44 -7.80
CA VAL A 38 -11.10 -12.82 -8.88
C VAL A 38 -12.21 -12.01 -8.23
N ASP A 39 -12.24 -10.71 -8.51
CA ASP A 39 -13.30 -9.81 -8.07
C ASP A 39 -14.21 -9.50 -9.26
N GLY A 40 -15.42 -10.08 -9.27
CA GLY A 40 -16.49 -9.66 -10.16
C GLY A 40 -17.10 -8.35 -9.61
N LEU A 41 -16.83 -7.23 -10.26
CA LEU A 41 -17.09 -5.91 -9.72
C LEU A 41 -17.82 -5.03 -10.72
N HIS A 42 -18.90 -4.39 -10.30
CA HIS A 42 -19.64 -3.42 -11.10
C HIS A 42 -19.91 -2.15 -10.27
N TYR A 43 -19.49 -1.01 -10.79
CA TYR A 43 -19.76 0.28 -10.17
C TYR A 43 -21.05 0.88 -10.74
N PHE A 44 -21.87 1.44 -9.86
CA PHE A 44 -23.01 2.26 -10.20
C PHE A 44 -22.69 3.70 -9.82
N SER A 45 -22.39 4.53 -10.79
CA SER A 45 -21.90 5.90 -10.58
C SER A 45 -22.57 6.87 -11.53
N ASP A 46 -22.84 8.09 -11.05
CA ASP A 46 -23.23 9.23 -11.90
C ASP A 46 -22.06 9.76 -12.74
N ASP A 47 -20.83 9.32 -12.46
CA ASP A 47 -19.64 9.60 -13.25
C ASP A 47 -19.45 8.48 -14.27
N ALA A 48 -19.79 8.77 -15.53
CA ALA A 48 -19.74 7.79 -16.62
C ALA A 48 -18.34 7.18 -16.85
N SER A 49 -17.27 7.84 -16.41
CA SER A 49 -15.90 7.30 -16.51
C SER A 49 -15.60 6.21 -15.48
N LYS A 50 -16.46 6.08 -14.46
CA LYS A 50 -16.31 5.11 -13.37
C LYS A 50 -17.48 4.13 -13.28
N ASP A 51 -18.54 4.38 -14.05
CA ASP A 51 -19.72 3.50 -14.09
C ASP A 51 -19.43 2.26 -14.94
N GLY A 52 -19.91 1.09 -14.51
CA GLY A 52 -19.81 -0.14 -15.26
C GLY A 52 -18.91 -1.21 -14.68
N ASP A 53 -18.48 -2.12 -15.53
CA ASP A 53 -17.66 -3.27 -15.14
C ASP A 53 -16.24 -2.85 -14.72
N GLN A 54 -15.84 -3.28 -13.52
CA GLN A 54 -14.52 -3.06 -12.95
C GLN A 54 -13.86 -4.38 -12.52
N THR A 55 -14.30 -5.49 -13.14
CA THR A 55 -13.83 -6.83 -12.82
C THR A 55 -12.31 -6.97 -13.03
N TYR A 56 -11.63 -7.56 -12.07
CA TYR A 56 -10.20 -7.83 -12.13
C TYR A 56 -9.84 -9.14 -11.43
N MET A 57 -8.64 -9.62 -11.70
CA MET A 57 -8.06 -10.73 -10.97
C MET A 57 -6.66 -10.37 -10.44
N ARG A 58 -6.25 -11.04 -9.38
CA ARG A 58 -4.88 -11.02 -8.88
C ARG A 58 -4.34 -12.43 -8.75
N LEU A 59 -3.08 -12.58 -9.09
CA LEU A 59 -2.34 -13.83 -8.97
C LEU A 59 -0.97 -13.53 -8.37
N GLY A 60 -0.50 -14.38 -7.47
CA GLY A 60 0.81 -14.23 -6.86
C GLY A 60 1.40 -15.54 -6.38
N PHE A 61 2.71 -15.53 -6.22
CA PHE A 61 3.50 -16.60 -5.65
C PHE A 61 4.26 -16.09 -4.42
N LYS A 62 4.36 -16.94 -3.39
CA LYS A 62 5.28 -16.79 -2.27
C LYS A 62 6.22 -17.98 -2.27
N GLY A 63 7.51 -17.74 -2.27
CA GLY A 63 8.52 -18.77 -2.23
C GLY A 63 9.40 -18.61 -1.01
N GLU A 64 9.79 -19.74 -0.40
CA GLU A 64 10.76 -19.81 0.67
C GLU A 64 11.76 -20.93 0.37
N THR A 65 13.02 -20.73 0.74
CA THR A 65 14.04 -21.78 0.68
C THR A 65 14.94 -21.68 1.91
N GLN A 66 15.08 -22.79 2.60
CA GLN A 66 15.98 -22.87 3.75
C GLN A 66 17.42 -22.96 3.25
N ILE A 67 18.23 -21.94 3.56
CA ILE A 67 19.64 -21.86 3.16
C ILE A 67 20.50 -22.64 4.16
N ASN A 68 20.21 -22.49 5.45
CA ASN A 68 20.82 -23.24 6.55
C ASN A 68 19.89 -23.17 7.79
N ASP A 69 20.32 -23.70 8.93
CA ASP A 69 19.50 -23.79 10.16
C ASP A 69 19.00 -22.42 10.67
N MET A 70 19.67 -21.31 10.32
CA MET A 70 19.31 -19.97 10.77
C MET A 70 18.78 -19.06 9.66
N MET A 71 19.01 -19.40 8.38
CA MET A 71 18.74 -18.51 7.26
C MET A 71 17.70 -19.11 6.32
N THR A 72 16.68 -18.32 5.99
CA THR A 72 15.67 -18.64 4.98
C THR A 72 15.62 -17.51 3.94
N GLY A 73 15.85 -17.86 2.68
CA GLY A 73 15.57 -16.98 1.55
C GLY A 73 14.06 -16.95 1.30
N PHE A 74 13.52 -15.79 0.96
CA PHE A 74 12.12 -15.66 0.60
C PHE A 74 11.92 -14.69 -0.56
N ALA A 75 10.82 -14.86 -1.31
CA ALA A 75 10.43 -13.96 -2.38
C ALA A 75 8.91 -13.93 -2.52
N GLN A 76 8.40 -12.83 -3.02
CA GLN A 76 6.99 -12.69 -3.39
C GLN A 76 6.84 -11.94 -4.70
N TRP A 77 5.93 -12.42 -5.54
CA TRP A 77 5.47 -11.73 -6.73
C TRP A 77 3.94 -11.69 -6.75
N GLU A 78 3.36 -10.54 -7.09
CA GLU A 78 1.92 -10.34 -7.22
C GLU A 78 1.63 -9.51 -8.47
N TYR A 79 0.68 -9.98 -9.28
CA TYR A 79 0.27 -9.37 -10.52
C TYR A 79 -1.23 -9.09 -10.54
N ASN A 80 -1.62 -7.90 -11.01
CA ASN A 80 -3.02 -7.52 -11.24
C ASN A 80 -3.32 -7.58 -12.72
N ILE A 81 -4.45 -8.16 -13.07
CA ILE A 81 -4.94 -8.31 -14.45
C ILE A 81 -6.35 -7.74 -14.49
N GLN A 82 -6.56 -6.71 -15.30
CA GLN A 82 -7.91 -6.19 -15.56
C GLN A 82 -8.66 -7.14 -16.48
N ALA A 83 -9.90 -7.49 -16.10
CA ALA A 83 -10.74 -8.41 -16.85
C ALA A 83 -11.94 -7.71 -17.52
N ASN A 84 -12.04 -6.39 -17.37
CA ASN A 84 -13.10 -5.56 -17.95
C ASN A 84 -12.71 -4.93 -19.31
N ASN A 85 -11.54 -5.22 -19.82
CA ASN A 85 -11.07 -4.73 -21.12
C ASN A 85 -11.47 -5.65 -22.27
N THR A 86 -11.55 -5.11 -23.47
CA THR A 86 -11.70 -5.91 -24.70
C THR A 86 -10.41 -6.68 -25.00
N GLU A 87 -10.51 -7.86 -25.64
CA GLU A 87 -9.36 -8.72 -25.97
C GLU A 87 -8.28 -8.04 -26.85
N GLY A 88 -8.63 -6.97 -27.56
CA GLY A 88 -7.72 -6.23 -28.43
C GLY A 88 -7.17 -4.92 -27.81
N SER A 89 -7.50 -4.61 -26.55
CA SER A 89 -6.98 -3.41 -25.90
C SER A 89 -5.56 -3.62 -25.37
N ASP A 90 -4.81 -2.52 -25.26
CA ASP A 90 -3.54 -2.50 -24.51
C ASP A 90 -3.80 -2.90 -23.07
N ASN A 91 -3.06 -3.87 -22.61
CA ASN A 91 -3.34 -4.59 -21.38
C ASN A 91 -3.06 -3.71 -20.16
N GLN A 92 -4.10 -3.34 -19.44
CA GLN A 92 -3.96 -2.67 -18.13
C GLN A 92 -3.66 -3.69 -17.03
N SER A 93 -2.47 -4.27 -17.10
CA SER A 93 -2.00 -5.26 -16.14
C SER A 93 -0.64 -4.82 -15.59
N TRP A 94 -0.42 -5.01 -14.29
CA TRP A 94 0.80 -4.53 -13.65
C TRP A 94 1.26 -5.40 -12.50
N THR A 95 2.59 -5.39 -12.26
CA THR A 95 3.19 -5.98 -11.06
C THR A 95 2.89 -5.10 -9.84
N ARG A 96 2.23 -5.69 -8.85
CA ARG A 96 1.94 -5.04 -7.57
C ARG A 96 3.08 -5.19 -6.57
N LEU A 97 3.62 -6.41 -6.45
CA LEU A 97 4.74 -6.75 -5.59
C LEU A 97 5.76 -7.58 -6.38
N ALA A 98 7.04 -7.33 -6.15
CA ALA A 98 8.14 -8.13 -6.67
C ALA A 98 9.39 -7.85 -5.82
N PHE A 99 9.62 -8.67 -4.81
CA PHE A 99 10.75 -8.52 -3.91
C PHE A 99 11.31 -9.87 -3.47
N ALA A 100 12.56 -9.87 -3.07
CA ALA A 100 13.21 -11.02 -2.49
C ALA A 100 14.06 -10.59 -1.27
N GLY A 101 14.26 -11.52 -0.36
CA GLY A 101 14.97 -11.23 0.88
C GLY A 101 15.50 -12.46 1.60
N VAL A 102 16.08 -12.21 2.75
CA VAL A 102 16.61 -13.23 3.67
C VAL A 102 16.11 -12.95 5.07
N LYS A 103 15.61 -13.98 5.74
CA LYS A 103 15.29 -13.98 7.16
C LYS A 103 16.39 -14.74 7.92
N VAL A 104 16.82 -14.18 9.06
CA VAL A 104 17.90 -14.76 9.89
C VAL A 104 17.40 -14.91 11.34
N GLY A 105 16.78 -16.04 11.65
CA GLY A 105 16.26 -16.35 13.00
C GLY A 105 15.53 -15.15 13.62
N ASP A 106 15.88 -14.82 14.87
CA ASP A 106 15.33 -13.68 15.62
C ASP A 106 15.99 -12.32 15.25
N TYR A 107 17.06 -12.36 14.43
CA TYR A 107 17.70 -11.13 13.96
C TYR A 107 16.87 -10.37 12.90
N GLY A 108 15.75 -10.97 12.45
CA GLY A 108 14.84 -10.33 11.53
C GLY A 108 15.05 -10.69 10.08
N SER A 109 14.52 -9.86 9.19
CA SER A 109 14.60 -10.05 7.73
C SER A 109 15.05 -8.79 7.03
N PHE A 110 15.68 -8.98 5.88
CA PHE A 110 16.00 -7.92 4.94
C PHE A 110 15.45 -8.30 3.56
N ASP A 111 14.74 -7.39 2.92
CA ASP A 111 14.25 -7.56 1.55
C ASP A 111 14.52 -6.33 0.69
N TYR A 112 14.52 -6.56 -0.62
CA TYR A 112 14.67 -5.50 -1.62
C TYR A 112 13.75 -5.75 -2.82
N GLY A 113 13.18 -4.67 -3.34
CA GLY A 113 12.40 -4.69 -4.56
C GLY A 113 11.17 -3.78 -4.54
N ARG A 114 10.11 -4.18 -5.26
CA ARG A 114 8.82 -3.52 -5.22
C ARG A 114 8.00 -4.08 -4.05
N ASN A 115 7.86 -3.31 -3.00
CA ASN A 115 7.18 -3.72 -1.78
C ASN A 115 6.39 -2.55 -1.17
N TYR A 116 5.72 -2.78 -0.05
CA TYR A 116 5.04 -1.72 0.69
C TYR A 116 6.04 -0.83 1.43
N GLY A 117 5.78 0.47 1.41
CA GLY A 117 6.45 1.45 2.25
C GLY A 117 6.07 1.29 3.72
N VAL A 118 6.99 1.70 4.62
CA VAL A 118 6.80 1.53 6.07
C VAL A 118 5.61 2.28 6.65
N LEU A 119 5.12 3.33 5.99
CA LEU A 119 3.91 4.04 6.44
C LEU A 119 2.68 3.12 6.39
N TYR A 120 2.67 2.15 5.45
CA TYR A 120 1.59 1.18 5.33
C TYR A 120 1.52 0.18 6.49
N ASP A 121 2.56 0.04 7.29
CA ASP A 121 2.54 -0.81 8.49
C ASP A 121 1.49 -0.37 9.53
N VAL A 122 1.10 0.91 9.50
CA VAL A 122 0.02 1.48 10.32
C VAL A 122 -1.23 1.75 9.49
N GLU A 123 -1.06 2.31 8.29
CA GLU A 123 -2.17 2.63 7.38
C GLU A 123 -2.99 1.40 7.00
N GLY A 124 -2.34 0.27 6.77
CA GLY A 124 -3.00 -1.00 6.46
C GLY A 124 -4.01 -1.47 7.53
N TRP A 125 -4.02 -0.86 8.71
CA TRP A 125 -5.03 -1.16 9.73
C TRP A 125 -6.40 -0.58 9.40
N THR A 126 -6.46 0.52 8.66
CA THR A 126 -7.71 1.13 8.21
C THR A 126 -8.09 0.74 6.78
N ASP A 127 -7.14 0.27 5.98
CA ASP A 127 -7.36 -0.27 4.63
C ASP A 127 -7.93 -1.71 4.67
N MET A 128 -9.13 -1.85 5.22
CA MET A 128 -9.76 -3.15 5.51
C MET A 128 -11.04 -3.40 4.71
N LEU A 129 -11.52 -2.44 3.95
CA LEU A 129 -12.71 -2.63 3.11
C LEU A 129 -12.34 -3.41 1.83
N PRO A 130 -13.25 -4.22 1.29
CA PRO A 130 -12.98 -5.00 0.07
C PRO A 130 -12.62 -4.15 -1.14
N GLU A 131 -13.17 -2.92 -1.23
CA GLU A 131 -13.02 -2.07 -2.40
C GLU A 131 -12.70 -0.61 -2.06
N PHE A 132 -13.41 0.01 -1.15
CA PHE A 132 -13.24 1.42 -0.80
C PHE A 132 -12.82 1.57 0.64
N GLY A 133 -11.97 2.56 0.91
CA GLY A 133 -11.62 3.01 2.24
C GLY A 133 -10.20 2.69 2.66
N GLY A 134 -9.66 3.45 3.62
CA GLY A 134 -8.36 3.27 4.20
C GLY A 134 -7.21 3.81 3.36
N ASP A 135 -7.48 4.69 2.40
CA ASP A 135 -6.50 5.14 1.41
C ASP A 135 -6.48 6.66 1.20
N SER A 136 -6.70 7.42 2.26
CA SER A 136 -6.74 8.88 2.17
C SER A 136 -5.40 9.51 1.74
N TYR A 137 -4.27 8.82 1.90
CA TYR A 137 -2.95 9.29 1.49
C TYR A 137 -2.02 8.19 0.95
N THR A 138 -2.44 6.92 0.92
CA THR A 138 -1.63 5.81 0.43
C THR A 138 -1.85 5.57 -1.06
N TYR A 139 -0.90 6.00 -1.85
CA TYR A 139 -0.90 5.79 -3.29
C TYR A 139 0.27 4.90 -3.70
N ALA A 140 0.07 4.09 -4.74
CA ALA A 140 1.17 3.34 -5.33
C ALA A 140 2.14 4.31 -6.05
N ASP A 141 3.43 4.02 -5.93
CA ASP A 141 4.52 4.81 -6.51
C ASP A 141 4.47 6.29 -6.07
N ASN A 142 4.18 6.50 -4.79
CA ASN A 142 4.17 7.80 -4.14
C ASN A 142 5.00 7.72 -2.85
N PHE A 143 6.31 7.82 -3.00
CA PHE A 143 7.28 7.64 -1.90
C PHE A 143 7.04 6.32 -1.13
N MET A 144 7.12 6.32 0.20
CA MET A 144 6.93 5.14 1.04
C MET A 144 5.51 5.03 1.65
N THR A 145 4.47 5.57 0.96
CA THR A 145 3.08 5.52 1.46
C THR A 145 2.36 4.23 1.14
N GLY A 146 2.49 3.73 -0.08
CA GLY A 146 1.88 2.50 -0.55
C GLY A 146 2.93 1.55 -1.13
N ARG A 147 2.59 0.84 -2.21
CA ARG A 147 3.58 0.01 -2.93
C ARG A 147 4.51 0.89 -3.74
N ALA A 148 5.80 0.70 -3.59
CA ALA A 148 6.83 1.49 -4.26
C ALA A 148 7.99 0.63 -4.76
N ASN A 149 8.69 1.13 -5.77
CA ASN A 149 9.91 0.51 -6.30
C ASN A 149 11.13 0.86 -5.46
N GLY A 150 12.16 0.02 -5.57
CA GLY A 150 13.50 0.32 -5.06
C GLY A 150 13.56 0.46 -3.53
N VAL A 151 12.67 -0.24 -2.81
CA VAL A 151 12.69 -0.22 -1.35
C VAL A 151 13.53 -1.35 -0.78
N ALA A 152 14.47 -1.00 0.09
CA ALA A 152 15.29 -1.90 0.90
C ALA A 152 14.76 -1.85 2.33
N THR A 153 14.23 -2.96 2.84
CA THR A 153 13.55 -2.98 4.13
C THR A 153 14.19 -3.98 5.08
N TYR A 154 14.57 -3.52 6.26
CA TYR A 154 14.86 -4.38 7.38
C TYR A 154 13.66 -4.41 8.33
N ARG A 155 13.23 -5.61 8.73
CA ARG A 155 12.12 -5.84 9.66
C ARG A 155 12.55 -6.75 10.81
N ASN A 156 12.12 -6.42 12.01
CA ASN A 156 12.33 -7.26 13.18
C ASN A 156 11.03 -7.39 13.97
N THR A 157 10.75 -8.58 14.41
CA THR A 157 9.60 -8.92 15.27
C THR A 157 10.08 -9.21 16.68
N ASP A 158 9.24 -8.87 17.66
CA ASP A 158 9.50 -9.11 19.08
C ASP A 158 10.81 -8.48 19.58
N PHE A 159 11.30 -7.43 18.92
CA PHE A 159 12.54 -6.73 19.23
C PHE A 159 13.70 -7.71 19.53
N PHE A 160 14.09 -8.47 18.51
CA PHE A 160 15.13 -9.53 18.60
C PHE A 160 14.77 -10.66 19.56
N GLY A 161 13.48 -10.93 19.78
CA GLY A 161 13.00 -11.91 20.77
C GLY A 161 13.06 -11.42 22.22
N LEU A 162 13.44 -10.16 22.46
CA LEU A 162 13.62 -9.59 23.79
C LEU A 162 12.35 -8.94 24.35
N VAL A 163 11.50 -8.39 23.49
CA VAL A 163 10.25 -7.69 23.87
C VAL A 163 9.12 -8.20 22.99
N GLN A 164 8.38 -9.16 23.51
CA GLN A 164 7.25 -9.75 22.80
C GLN A 164 6.22 -8.67 22.43
N GLY A 165 5.76 -8.71 21.18
CA GLY A 165 4.79 -7.78 20.63
C GLY A 165 5.38 -6.47 20.07
N LEU A 166 6.65 -6.15 20.35
CA LEU A 166 7.32 -4.97 19.78
C LEU A 166 7.95 -5.31 18.43
N ASN A 167 7.39 -4.76 17.37
CA ASN A 167 7.91 -4.93 16.01
C ASN A 167 8.38 -3.59 15.46
N PHE A 168 9.41 -3.59 14.61
CA PHE A 168 9.85 -2.39 13.93
C PHE A 168 10.38 -2.68 12.53
N ALA A 169 10.37 -1.65 11.69
CA ALA A 169 11.03 -1.68 10.40
C ALA A 169 11.83 -0.40 10.17
N VAL A 170 12.90 -0.55 9.39
CA VAL A 170 13.67 0.55 8.82
C VAL A 170 13.75 0.33 7.33
N GLN A 171 13.46 1.37 6.54
CA GLN A 171 13.39 1.29 5.10
C GLN A 171 14.19 2.42 4.45
N TYR A 172 14.87 2.09 3.37
CA TYR A 172 15.45 3.02 2.43
C TYR A 172 14.76 2.85 1.08
N GLN A 173 14.43 3.95 0.43
CA GLN A 173 13.96 3.98 -0.95
C GLN A 173 15.00 4.72 -1.79
N GLY A 174 15.52 4.06 -2.82
CA GLY A 174 16.44 4.68 -3.78
C GLY A 174 15.70 5.63 -4.71
N ASN A 175 16.46 6.54 -5.29
CA ASN A 175 16.00 7.50 -6.28
C ASN A 175 15.33 6.79 -7.50
N ASN A 176 14.19 7.30 -7.94
CA ASN A 176 13.49 6.87 -9.15
C ASN A 176 13.01 8.11 -9.91
N GLU A 177 13.83 8.58 -10.82
CA GLU A 177 13.53 9.67 -11.75
C GLU A 177 13.17 9.14 -13.15
N ASP A 178 12.83 10.04 -14.05
CA ASP A 178 12.65 9.68 -15.45
C ASP A 178 14.00 9.48 -16.15
N ALA A 179 14.38 8.23 -16.37
CA ALA A 179 15.64 7.85 -17.00
C ALA A 179 15.76 8.35 -18.47
N SER A 180 14.69 8.83 -19.10
CA SER A 180 14.73 9.39 -20.46
C SER A 180 15.55 10.68 -20.55
N ASN A 181 15.69 11.41 -19.43
CA ASN A 181 16.44 12.65 -19.32
C ASN A 181 17.88 12.47 -18.79
N ASN A 182 18.42 11.26 -18.85
CA ASN A 182 19.73 10.91 -18.32
C ASN A 182 19.85 11.11 -16.80
N GLN A 183 18.73 10.94 -16.11
CA GLN A 183 18.61 10.95 -14.66
C GLN A 183 18.72 9.52 -14.10
N GLU A 184 18.90 9.39 -12.81
CA GLU A 184 18.87 8.10 -12.14
C GLU A 184 17.47 7.53 -12.12
N GLY A 185 17.33 6.31 -12.61
CA GLY A 185 16.06 5.60 -12.69
C GLY A 185 16.10 4.56 -13.80
N THR A 186 15.15 3.67 -13.81
CA THR A 186 15.08 2.56 -14.77
C THR A 186 13.82 2.57 -15.64
N ASN A 187 12.94 3.53 -15.43
CA ASN A 187 11.66 3.63 -16.10
C ASN A 187 11.58 4.91 -16.95
N ASN A 188 11.83 4.78 -18.24
CA ASN A 188 11.69 5.87 -19.19
C ASN A 188 10.22 6.32 -19.28
N GLY A 189 9.98 7.64 -19.22
CA GLY A 189 8.64 8.20 -19.26
C GLY A 189 7.86 8.09 -17.95
N ARG A 190 8.55 8.01 -16.82
CA ARG A 190 7.93 8.10 -15.49
C ARG A 190 7.27 9.48 -15.32
N ASP A 191 6.02 9.48 -14.94
CA ASP A 191 5.30 10.73 -14.62
C ASP A 191 5.89 11.38 -13.37
N VAL A 192 6.08 12.68 -13.39
CA VAL A 192 6.68 13.47 -12.28
C VAL A 192 6.00 13.25 -10.93
N ARG A 193 4.72 12.89 -10.91
CA ARG A 193 3.99 12.60 -9.67
C ARG A 193 4.36 11.27 -9.04
N HIS A 194 4.98 10.38 -9.81
CA HIS A 194 5.41 9.05 -9.38
C HIS A 194 6.93 8.93 -9.22
N GLU A 195 7.65 10.03 -9.42
CA GLU A 195 9.06 10.12 -9.10
C GLU A 195 9.29 10.19 -7.59
N ASN A 196 10.46 9.84 -7.16
CA ASN A 196 10.99 10.09 -5.83
C ASN A 196 12.51 10.21 -5.85
N GLY A 197 13.04 11.06 -5.01
CA GLY A 197 14.45 11.03 -4.63
C GLY A 197 14.72 10.00 -3.53
N ASP A 198 15.95 9.96 -3.03
CA ASP A 198 16.33 9.10 -1.92
C ASP A 198 15.48 9.37 -0.67
N GLY A 199 15.11 8.32 0.02
CA GLY A 199 14.27 8.43 1.21
C GLY A 199 14.57 7.39 2.28
N TYR A 200 14.21 7.75 3.51
CA TYR A 200 14.30 6.88 4.69
C TYR A 200 13.00 6.86 5.43
N GLY A 201 12.64 5.71 5.95
CA GLY A 201 11.44 5.54 6.76
C GLY A 201 11.66 4.55 7.90
N LEU A 202 10.82 4.68 8.89
CA LEU A 202 10.77 3.76 10.03
C LEU A 202 9.33 3.56 10.48
N SER A 203 9.04 2.38 11.00
CA SER A 203 7.79 2.05 11.69
C SER A 203 8.06 1.29 12.98
N ALA A 204 7.15 1.44 13.94
CA ALA A 204 7.11 0.62 15.13
C ALA A 204 5.65 0.29 15.47
N THR A 205 5.38 -0.96 15.79
CA THR A 205 4.08 -1.42 16.28
C THR A 205 4.24 -2.22 17.54
N TYR A 206 3.29 -2.09 18.46
CA TYR A 206 3.28 -2.85 19.69
C TYR A 206 1.94 -3.52 19.90
N ASP A 207 1.97 -4.83 20.11
CA ASP A 207 0.81 -5.63 20.50
C ASP A 207 0.77 -5.75 22.03
N PHE A 208 -0.24 -5.14 22.65
CA PHE A 208 -0.45 -5.17 24.10
C PHE A 208 -1.08 -6.48 24.58
N GLY A 209 -1.44 -7.38 23.67
CA GLY A 209 -2.30 -8.53 23.94
C GLY A 209 -3.78 -8.16 24.01
N MET A 210 -4.62 -9.17 24.20
CA MET A 210 -6.09 -9.04 24.26
C MET A 210 -6.70 -8.35 23.01
N GLY A 211 -5.99 -8.35 21.89
CA GLY A 211 -6.42 -7.77 20.63
C GLY A 211 -6.07 -6.29 20.44
N PHE A 212 -5.43 -5.64 21.42
CA PHE A 212 -5.04 -4.21 21.28
C PHE A 212 -3.64 -4.05 20.72
N SER A 213 -3.50 -3.14 19.76
CA SER A 213 -2.21 -2.75 19.21
C SER A 213 -2.15 -1.23 18.99
N ALA A 214 -0.96 -0.67 19.10
CA ALA A 214 -0.65 0.69 18.70
C ALA A 214 0.53 0.70 17.73
N GLY A 215 0.59 1.70 16.86
CA GLY A 215 1.68 1.83 15.90
C GLY A 215 1.92 3.28 15.51
N ALA A 216 3.15 3.54 15.08
CA ALA A 216 3.52 4.81 14.47
C ALA A 216 4.57 4.55 13.38
N ALA A 217 4.55 5.41 12.35
CA ALA A 217 5.56 5.38 11.30
C ALA A 217 5.90 6.80 10.83
N TYR A 218 7.09 6.95 10.28
CA TYR A 218 7.60 8.18 9.71
C TYR A 218 8.42 7.86 8.46
N ALA A 219 8.29 8.72 7.44
CA ALA A 219 9.16 8.68 6.26
C ALA A 219 9.48 10.09 5.79
N SER A 220 10.70 10.25 5.27
CA SER A 220 11.20 11.49 4.66
C SER A 220 11.99 11.12 3.41
N SER A 221 11.65 11.75 2.30
CA SER A 221 12.30 11.53 1.00
C SER A 221 12.66 12.87 0.37
N ASP A 222 13.73 12.90 -0.38
CA ASP A 222 14.00 14.01 -1.29
C ASP A 222 12.99 13.97 -2.44
N ARG A 223 12.59 15.12 -2.92
CA ARG A 223 11.84 15.27 -4.17
C ARG A 223 12.82 15.50 -5.31
N THR A 224 12.48 14.96 -6.47
CA THR A 224 13.33 15.13 -7.66
C THR A 224 13.38 16.60 -8.11
N ASN A 225 14.38 16.94 -8.89
CA ASN A 225 14.47 18.29 -9.47
C ASN A 225 13.24 18.61 -10.33
N ASP A 226 12.69 17.62 -11.02
CA ASP A 226 11.50 17.79 -11.86
C ASP A 226 10.25 18.03 -11.00
N GLN A 227 10.10 17.32 -9.89
CA GLN A 227 9.01 17.58 -8.93
C GLN A 227 9.10 18.98 -8.31
N VAL A 228 10.30 19.42 -7.94
CA VAL A 228 10.52 20.77 -7.39
C VAL A 228 10.26 21.84 -8.45
N SER A 229 10.76 21.62 -9.67
CA SER A 229 10.57 22.55 -10.80
C SER A 229 9.09 22.66 -11.18
N ALA A 230 8.34 21.57 -11.18
CA ALA A 230 6.90 21.56 -11.42
C ALA A 230 6.15 22.37 -10.34
N GLY A 231 6.67 22.46 -9.12
CA GLY A 231 6.13 23.24 -8.00
C GLY A 231 6.49 24.72 -8.05
N THR A 232 7.31 25.19 -9.00
CA THR A 232 7.71 26.59 -9.10
C THR A 232 6.70 27.41 -9.91
N GLY A 233 6.35 28.60 -9.40
CA GLY A 233 5.47 29.54 -10.08
C GLY A 233 4.15 29.77 -9.34
N ALA A 234 3.62 30.99 -9.44
CA ALA A 234 2.43 31.43 -8.70
C ALA A 234 1.12 30.69 -9.08
N ALA A 235 1.12 29.99 -10.22
CA ALA A 235 -0.03 29.22 -10.72
C ALA A 235 0.19 27.71 -10.59
N SER A 236 1.27 27.26 -9.96
CA SER A 236 1.53 25.83 -9.82
C SER A 236 0.51 25.19 -8.88
N GLN A 237 -0.02 24.06 -9.30
CA GLN A 237 -0.84 23.17 -8.47
C GLN A 237 0.02 22.12 -7.73
N TYR A 238 1.32 22.08 -7.98
CA TYR A 238 2.27 21.19 -7.32
C TYR A 238 2.91 21.87 -6.12
N ALA A 239 3.09 21.11 -5.05
CA ALA A 239 3.86 21.57 -3.89
C ALA A 239 5.26 22.01 -4.30
N GLY A 240 5.78 23.08 -3.67
CA GLY A 240 7.07 23.68 -4.01
C GLY A 240 8.23 23.24 -3.12
N GLY A 241 8.01 22.40 -2.11
CA GLY A 241 9.07 21.94 -1.20
C GLY A 241 9.99 20.89 -1.84
N ASP A 242 11.23 20.84 -1.37
CA ASP A 242 12.29 19.92 -1.81
C ASP A 242 12.27 18.55 -1.10
N LYS A 243 11.45 18.42 -0.04
CA LYS A 243 11.27 17.16 0.69
C LYS A 243 9.79 16.78 0.79
N ALA A 244 9.57 15.47 0.75
CA ALA A 244 8.29 14.83 0.99
C ALA A 244 8.37 14.11 2.34
N ASP A 245 7.55 14.54 3.30
CA ASP A 245 7.55 14.00 4.65
C ASP A 245 6.16 13.47 5.00
N ALA A 246 6.11 12.36 5.73
CA ALA A 246 4.87 11.86 6.30
C ALA A 246 5.10 11.19 7.64
N TRP A 247 4.13 11.32 8.52
CA TRP A 247 4.04 10.50 9.72
C TRP A 247 2.61 10.03 9.93
N THR A 248 2.47 8.89 10.56
CA THR A 248 1.19 8.29 10.89
C THR A 248 1.26 7.65 12.28
N ALA A 249 0.12 7.63 12.97
CA ALA A 249 -0.06 6.88 14.19
C ALA A 249 -1.45 6.27 14.21
N GLY A 250 -1.56 5.05 14.76
CA GLY A 250 -2.81 4.31 14.77
C GLY A 250 -2.98 3.45 16.01
N LEU A 251 -4.25 3.10 16.25
CA LEU A 251 -4.68 2.15 17.25
C LEU A 251 -5.56 1.10 16.59
N LYS A 252 -5.41 -0.14 17.02
CA LYS A 252 -6.19 -1.28 16.52
C LYS A 252 -6.69 -2.13 17.66
N TYR A 253 -7.92 -2.64 17.51
CA TYR A 253 -8.47 -3.74 18.28
C TYR A 253 -8.94 -4.84 17.32
N ASP A 254 -8.44 -6.05 17.52
CA ASP A 254 -8.77 -7.23 16.71
C ASP A 254 -8.93 -8.46 17.61
N ALA A 255 -10.11 -8.63 18.14
CA ALA A 255 -10.50 -9.79 18.96
C ALA A 255 -12.02 -9.90 19.08
N ASN A 256 -12.51 -11.04 19.55
CA ASN A 256 -13.93 -11.30 19.83
C ASN A 256 -14.85 -11.04 18.63
N ASN A 257 -14.43 -11.40 17.43
CA ASN A 257 -15.14 -11.15 16.18
C ASN A 257 -15.32 -9.65 15.83
N ILE A 258 -14.65 -8.76 16.56
CA ILE A 258 -14.70 -7.31 16.35
C ILE A 258 -13.33 -6.85 15.85
N TYR A 259 -13.34 -6.07 14.78
CA TYR A 259 -12.18 -5.33 14.30
C TYR A 259 -12.48 -3.84 14.34
N LEU A 260 -11.64 -3.08 15.02
CA LEU A 260 -11.69 -1.62 15.07
C LEU A 260 -10.29 -1.08 14.80
N ALA A 261 -10.19 -0.07 13.95
CA ALA A 261 -8.93 0.65 13.77
C ALA A 261 -9.19 2.14 13.60
N ALA A 262 -8.26 2.94 14.08
CA ALA A 262 -8.25 4.38 13.85
C ALA A 262 -6.82 4.83 13.55
N MET A 263 -6.68 5.73 12.58
CA MET A 263 -5.40 6.27 12.15
C MET A 263 -5.48 7.78 11.99
N TYR A 264 -4.40 8.47 12.32
CA TYR A 264 -4.17 9.86 11.96
C TYR A 264 -2.80 10.03 11.30
N SER A 265 -2.75 10.81 10.22
CA SER A 265 -1.53 11.07 9.45
C SER A 265 -1.43 12.53 9.04
N GLU A 266 -0.21 13.02 8.94
CA GLU A 266 0.12 14.28 8.28
C GLU A 266 1.15 14.01 7.18
N THR A 267 0.88 14.54 5.97
CA THR A 267 1.82 14.46 4.84
C THR A 267 2.21 15.87 4.39
N ARG A 268 3.40 15.99 3.81
CA ARG A 268 3.91 17.23 3.21
C ARG A 268 4.48 16.96 1.84
N ASN A 269 4.08 17.79 0.87
CA ASN A 269 4.60 17.83 -0.51
C ASN A 269 4.51 16.49 -1.27
N MET A 270 3.53 15.65 -0.97
CA MET A 270 3.46 14.31 -1.55
C MET A 270 2.06 13.82 -1.91
N THR A 271 1.00 14.31 -1.26
CA THR A 271 -0.35 13.76 -1.49
C THR A 271 -0.97 14.37 -2.74
N PRO A 272 -1.26 13.56 -3.78
CA PRO A 272 -1.93 14.03 -4.97
C PRO A 272 -3.40 14.37 -4.69
N TYR A 273 -3.94 15.33 -5.44
CA TYR A 273 -5.35 15.68 -5.42
C TYR A 273 -5.85 15.99 -6.83
N GLY A 274 -7.17 15.95 -7.02
CA GLY A 274 -7.80 16.18 -8.33
C GLY A 274 -7.63 15.01 -9.29
N SER A 275 -8.01 15.21 -10.54
CA SER A 275 -7.87 14.22 -11.62
C SER A 275 -6.95 14.75 -12.69
N THR A 276 -6.09 13.88 -13.22
CA THR A 276 -5.25 14.21 -14.38
C THR A 276 -6.04 14.39 -15.66
N ASP A 277 -7.24 13.82 -15.72
CA ASP A 277 -8.10 13.84 -16.90
C ASP A 277 -9.08 15.03 -16.91
N SER A 278 -9.11 15.82 -15.81
CA SER A 278 -9.97 17.01 -15.74
C SER A 278 -9.23 18.25 -16.23
N GLN A 279 -9.95 19.16 -16.89
CA GLN A 279 -9.42 20.48 -17.28
C GLN A 279 -8.98 21.32 -16.08
N ASP A 280 -9.39 20.94 -14.87
CA ASP A 280 -9.03 21.60 -13.62
C ASP A 280 -7.69 21.11 -13.06
N GLY A 281 -7.01 20.17 -13.74
CA GLY A 281 -5.69 19.63 -13.42
C GLY A 281 -5.56 19.09 -12.00
N GLY A 282 -4.97 17.94 -11.84
CA GLY A 282 -4.56 17.43 -10.53
C GLY A 282 -3.26 18.10 -10.07
N GLY A 283 -2.99 18.06 -8.76
CA GLY A 283 -1.78 18.64 -8.18
C GLY A 283 -1.25 17.82 -7.01
N ILE A 284 -0.23 18.36 -6.35
CA ILE A 284 0.35 17.82 -5.11
C ILE A 284 0.12 18.85 -4.00
N ALA A 285 -0.53 18.44 -2.93
CA ALA A 285 -0.80 19.31 -1.78
C ALA A 285 0.50 19.60 -0.99
N ASN A 286 0.67 20.86 -0.55
CA ASN A 286 1.77 21.23 0.34
C ASN A 286 1.68 20.50 1.68
N LYS A 287 0.47 20.26 2.15
CA LYS A 287 0.20 19.55 3.39
C LYS A 287 -1.16 18.89 3.33
N THR A 288 -1.27 17.64 3.83
CA THR A 288 -2.56 17.05 4.17
C THR A 288 -2.61 16.58 5.61
N GLN A 289 -3.80 16.56 6.17
CA GLN A 289 -4.13 15.95 7.45
C GLN A 289 -5.21 14.92 7.20
N ASN A 290 -4.95 13.68 7.58
CA ASN A 290 -5.77 12.53 7.27
C ASN A 290 -6.23 11.86 8.56
N PHE A 291 -7.49 11.51 8.61
CA PHE A 291 -8.07 10.76 9.71
C PHE A 291 -8.95 9.65 9.17
N GLU A 292 -8.75 8.44 9.66
CA GLU A 292 -9.49 7.25 9.23
C GLU A 292 -9.93 6.44 10.42
N VAL A 293 -11.12 5.86 10.30
CA VAL A 293 -11.66 4.90 11.27
C VAL A 293 -12.37 3.80 10.51
N THR A 294 -12.11 2.55 10.90
CA THR A 294 -12.76 1.37 10.34
C THR A 294 -13.30 0.50 11.46
N ALA A 295 -14.51 -0.04 11.27
CA ALA A 295 -15.12 -1.01 12.15
C ALA A 295 -15.69 -2.19 11.34
N GLN A 296 -15.47 -3.41 11.82
CA GLN A 296 -16.01 -4.63 11.23
C GLN A 296 -16.47 -5.59 12.33
N TYR A 297 -17.46 -6.43 11.99
CA TYR A 297 -17.89 -7.52 12.84
C TYR A 297 -18.00 -8.82 12.03
N GLN A 298 -17.41 -9.91 12.53
CA GLN A 298 -17.47 -11.22 11.91
C GLN A 298 -18.59 -12.05 12.53
N PHE A 299 -19.64 -12.33 11.77
CA PHE A 299 -20.68 -13.26 12.18
C PHE A 299 -20.25 -14.71 11.96
N ASP A 300 -20.71 -15.63 12.82
CA ASP A 300 -20.37 -17.05 12.74
C ASP A 300 -20.81 -17.71 11.42
N PHE A 301 -21.84 -17.18 10.76
CA PHE A 301 -22.29 -17.68 9.47
C PHE A 301 -21.51 -17.10 8.26
N GLY A 302 -20.42 -16.38 8.49
CA GLY A 302 -19.49 -15.91 7.47
C GLY A 302 -19.70 -14.46 7.00
N LEU A 303 -20.82 -13.78 7.31
CA LEU A 303 -21.01 -12.38 6.97
C LEU A 303 -20.06 -11.48 7.80
N ARG A 304 -19.40 -10.52 7.13
CA ARG A 304 -18.49 -9.55 7.76
C ARG A 304 -18.82 -8.12 7.28
N PRO A 305 -19.85 -7.47 7.82
CA PRO A 305 -20.13 -6.07 7.54
C PRO A 305 -18.97 -5.20 8.01
N ALA A 306 -18.71 -4.13 7.24
CA ALA A 306 -17.68 -3.16 7.53
C ALA A 306 -18.19 -1.74 7.29
N ILE A 307 -17.72 -0.80 8.08
CA ILE A 307 -17.96 0.63 7.91
C ILE A 307 -16.65 1.39 8.12
N SER A 308 -16.39 2.37 7.27
CA SER A 308 -15.23 3.26 7.40
C SER A 308 -15.61 4.70 7.23
N TYR A 309 -14.90 5.58 7.93
CA TYR A 309 -14.94 7.02 7.76
C TYR A 309 -13.54 7.53 7.45
N LEU A 310 -13.42 8.28 6.36
CA LEU A 310 -12.17 8.86 5.90
C LEU A 310 -12.34 10.36 5.76
N GLN A 311 -11.36 11.10 6.22
CA GLN A 311 -11.27 12.55 6.05
C GLN A 311 -9.85 12.94 5.67
N SER A 312 -9.69 13.62 4.54
CA SER A 312 -8.44 14.27 4.16
C SER A 312 -8.66 15.78 3.99
N LYS A 313 -7.79 16.58 4.59
CA LYS A 313 -7.77 18.04 4.47
C LYS A 313 -6.45 18.48 3.86
N GLY A 314 -6.50 18.98 2.61
CA GLY A 314 -5.38 19.62 1.93
C GLY A 314 -5.21 21.10 2.31
N LYS A 315 -3.96 21.60 2.26
CA LYS A 315 -3.58 23.01 2.37
C LYS A 315 -2.54 23.33 1.30
#